data_40618c73b49ebb7053fa85d289e467f7
#
_entry.id   40618c73b49ebb7053fa85d289e467f7
#
_cell.length_a   1.000
_cell.length_b   1.000
_cell.length_c   1.000
_cell.angle_alpha   90.00
_cell.angle_beta   90.00
_cell.angle_gamma   90.00
#
_symmetry.space_group_name_H-M   'P 1'
#
loop_
_entity.id
_entity.type
_entity.pdbx_description
1 polymer ?
#
loop_
_entity_poly.entity_id
_entity_poly.type
_entity_poly.pdbx_seq_one_letter_code
_entity_poly.pdbx_strand_id
1 'polypeptide(L)'
;MADRMTPEQRHRCMSRIRGRDTKPELVVRRWLWHQGFRYRLYVKSLPGRPDIVMRKWRTVIFVNGCFWHGHGCQKHRPATNAQFWQEKIVRNRERDARNQAQLQAAGWHVIVIWECQLMPKRRLDTLRELDLALSRIVLQHNGAPAPYPDIDDSPAIAAEPPMSPLDPCTG
;
A
#
# COMPACT_ATOMS: atom_id res chain seq x y z
N MET A 1 20.98 -5.38 20.76
CA MET A 1 22.13 -5.09 19.88
C MET A 1 22.27 -3.59 19.75
N ALA A 2 23.43 -3.04 20.04
CA ALA A 2 23.69 -1.62 19.86
C ALA A 2 23.69 -1.28 18.37
N ASP A 3 23.11 -0.13 18.04
CA ASP A 3 23.09 0.39 16.68
C ASP A 3 24.53 0.73 16.24
N ARG A 4 25.03 0.00 15.24
CA ARG A 4 26.39 0.13 14.73
C ARG A 4 26.56 1.23 13.68
N MET A 5 25.47 1.95 13.35
CA MET A 5 25.48 2.96 12.29
C MET A 5 25.79 4.36 12.85
N THR A 6 26.67 5.08 12.16
CA THR A 6 26.88 6.50 12.45
C THR A 6 25.66 7.33 12.06
N PRO A 7 25.47 8.56 12.61
CA PRO A 7 24.37 9.45 12.21
C PRO A 7 24.33 9.69 10.71
N GLU A 8 25.48 9.86 10.05
CA GLU A 8 25.59 10.10 8.60
C GLU A 8 25.19 8.85 7.79
N GLN A 9 25.62 7.66 8.23
CA GLN A 9 25.23 6.40 7.60
C GLN A 9 23.74 6.20 7.72
N ARG A 10 23.16 6.49 8.90
CA ARG A 10 21.72 6.42 9.13
C ARG A 10 20.95 7.39 8.23
N HIS A 11 21.39 8.66 8.17
CA HIS A 11 20.78 9.65 7.29
C HIS A 11 20.80 9.19 5.83
N ARG A 12 21.93 8.67 5.34
CA ARG A 12 22.07 8.11 3.98
C ARG A 12 21.17 6.90 3.74
N CYS A 13 21.01 6.01 4.70
CA CYS A 13 20.07 4.90 4.59
C CYS A 13 18.62 5.38 4.54
N MET A 14 18.24 6.31 5.43
CA MET A 14 16.89 6.83 5.50
C MET A 14 16.50 7.64 4.26
N SER A 15 17.43 8.40 3.67
CA SER A 15 17.20 9.16 2.43
C SER A 15 17.00 8.27 1.20
N ARG A 16 17.48 7.02 1.23
CA ARG A 16 17.29 6.04 0.16
C ARG A 16 15.99 5.26 0.25
N ILE A 17 15.27 5.37 1.37
CA ILE A 17 13.98 4.70 1.52
C ILE A 17 12.97 5.38 0.60
N ARG A 18 12.56 4.67 -0.44
CA ARG A 18 11.54 5.14 -1.37
C ARG A 18 10.18 5.01 -0.72
N GLY A 19 9.41 6.09 -0.75
CA GLY A 19 8.00 6.07 -0.30
C GLY A 19 7.04 5.60 -1.40
N ARG A 20 7.55 5.06 -2.51
CA ARG A 20 6.79 4.58 -3.67
C ARG A 20 7.53 3.45 -4.36
N ASP A 21 6.78 2.65 -5.11
CA ASP A 21 7.32 1.51 -5.87
C ASP A 21 8.12 0.54 -4.99
N THR A 22 7.64 0.35 -3.78
CA THR A 22 8.25 -0.59 -2.85
C THR A 22 8.02 -2.04 -3.31
N LYS A 23 8.91 -2.94 -2.91
CA LYS A 23 8.77 -4.38 -3.26
C LYS A 23 7.37 -4.95 -2.93
N PRO A 24 6.78 -4.69 -1.74
CA PRO A 24 5.41 -5.11 -1.43
C PRO A 24 4.36 -4.54 -2.39
N GLU A 25 4.42 -3.24 -2.71
CA GLU A 25 3.50 -2.62 -3.66
C GLU A 25 3.58 -3.28 -5.04
N LEU A 26 4.80 -3.52 -5.55
CA LEU A 26 5.01 -4.16 -6.86
C LEU A 26 4.42 -5.58 -6.91
N VAL A 27 4.49 -6.33 -5.81
CA VAL A 27 3.87 -7.66 -5.72
C VAL A 27 2.35 -7.58 -5.89
N VAL A 28 1.70 -6.67 -5.17
CA VAL A 28 0.24 -6.47 -5.26
C VAL A 28 -0.15 -5.97 -6.65
N ARG A 29 0.58 -5.01 -7.18
CA ARG A 29 0.31 -4.42 -8.52
C ARG A 29 0.40 -5.46 -9.63
N ARG A 30 1.45 -6.29 -9.64
CA ARG A 30 1.61 -7.38 -10.63
C ARG A 30 0.47 -8.39 -10.52
N TRP A 31 0.12 -8.79 -9.31
CA TRP A 31 -0.99 -9.71 -9.09
C TRP A 31 -2.28 -9.16 -9.67
N LEU A 32 -2.66 -7.93 -9.33
CA LEU A 32 -3.87 -7.28 -9.83
C LEU A 32 -3.89 -7.18 -11.36
N TRP A 33 -2.74 -6.85 -11.96
CA TRP A 33 -2.61 -6.78 -13.41
C TRP A 33 -2.87 -8.13 -14.07
N HIS A 34 -2.29 -9.21 -13.55
CA HIS A 34 -2.51 -10.57 -14.04
C HIS A 34 -3.94 -11.05 -13.85
N GLN A 35 -4.64 -10.59 -12.81
CA GLN A 35 -6.06 -10.86 -12.60
C GLN A 35 -6.98 -10.00 -13.50
N GLY A 36 -6.41 -9.18 -14.38
CA GLY A 36 -7.18 -8.34 -15.30
C GLY A 36 -7.66 -7.01 -14.71
N PHE A 37 -7.34 -6.68 -13.47
CA PHE A 37 -7.67 -5.40 -12.89
C PHE A 37 -6.83 -4.28 -13.49
N ARG A 38 -7.48 -3.13 -13.78
CA ARG A 38 -6.82 -1.90 -14.19
C ARG A 38 -6.95 -0.87 -13.09
N TYR A 39 -5.87 -0.14 -12.81
CA TYR A 39 -5.77 0.76 -11.68
C TYR A 39 -4.92 1.98 -12.00
N ARG A 40 -5.04 3.01 -11.18
CA ARG A 40 -4.16 4.18 -11.15
C ARG A 40 -3.31 4.17 -9.89
N LEU A 41 -2.18 4.85 -9.94
CA LEU A 41 -1.23 4.92 -8.84
C LEU A 41 -1.20 6.32 -8.24
N TYR A 42 -1.08 6.38 -6.91
CA TYR A 42 -0.76 7.61 -6.17
C TYR A 42 -1.66 8.80 -6.50
N VAL A 43 -2.96 8.59 -6.64
CA VAL A 43 -3.93 9.65 -6.98
C VAL A 43 -3.93 10.72 -5.90
N LYS A 44 -3.45 11.92 -6.24
CA LYS A 44 -3.22 13.02 -5.28
C LYS A 44 -4.52 13.62 -4.74
N SER A 45 -5.61 13.53 -5.47
CA SER A 45 -6.92 14.05 -5.08
C SER A 45 -7.62 13.24 -4.00
N LEU A 46 -7.16 12.02 -3.71
CA LEU A 46 -7.74 11.17 -2.69
C LEU A 46 -7.01 11.30 -1.33
N PRO A 47 -7.75 11.31 -0.21
CA PRO A 47 -7.18 11.31 1.13
C PRO A 47 -6.14 10.19 1.32
N GLY A 48 -5.00 10.52 1.92
CA GLY A 48 -3.94 9.56 2.19
C GLY A 48 -3.12 9.11 0.98
N ARG A 49 -3.48 9.51 -0.25
CA ARG A 49 -2.82 9.12 -1.51
C ARG A 49 -2.64 7.61 -1.61
N PRO A 50 -3.71 6.85 -1.79
CA PRO A 50 -3.64 5.39 -1.88
C PRO A 50 -2.63 4.93 -2.93
N ASP A 51 -1.94 3.82 -2.68
CA ASP A 51 -0.94 3.27 -3.59
C ASP A 51 -1.58 2.79 -4.89
N ILE A 52 -2.78 2.21 -4.79
CA ILE A 52 -3.52 1.65 -5.91
C ILE A 52 -4.97 2.14 -5.84
N VAL A 53 -5.50 2.63 -6.95
CA VAL A 53 -6.86 3.16 -7.07
C VAL A 53 -7.57 2.53 -8.24
N MET A 54 -8.64 1.80 -7.98
CA MET A 54 -9.53 1.21 -8.98
C MET A 54 -10.84 2.00 -9.02
N ARG A 55 -10.89 3.03 -9.86
CA ARG A 55 -12.05 3.95 -9.95
C ARG A 55 -13.34 3.24 -10.31
N LYS A 56 -13.30 2.34 -11.29
CA LYS A 56 -14.47 1.57 -11.74
C LYS A 56 -15.20 0.89 -10.57
N TRP A 57 -14.45 0.40 -9.59
CA TRP A 57 -14.97 -0.35 -8.45
C TRP A 57 -14.98 0.48 -7.15
N ARG A 58 -14.69 1.79 -7.25
CA ARG A 58 -14.52 2.68 -6.09
C ARG A 58 -13.69 2.04 -4.97
N THR A 59 -12.60 1.42 -5.34
CA THR A 59 -11.74 0.67 -4.42
C THR A 59 -10.34 1.26 -4.38
N VAL A 60 -9.83 1.42 -3.18
CA VAL A 60 -8.46 1.87 -2.93
C VAL A 60 -7.71 0.83 -2.10
N ILE A 61 -6.42 0.67 -2.39
CA ILE A 61 -5.56 -0.25 -1.65
C ILE A 61 -4.36 0.52 -1.13
N PHE A 62 -4.11 0.38 0.16
CA PHE A 62 -2.89 0.83 0.83
C PHE A 62 -2.00 -0.37 1.10
N VAL A 63 -0.72 -0.28 0.76
CA VAL A 63 0.29 -1.30 1.06
C VAL A 63 1.23 -0.75 2.11
N ASN A 64 0.92 -1.00 3.36
CA ASN A 64 1.55 -0.37 4.50
C ASN A 64 2.79 -1.11 4.99
N GLY A 65 3.91 -0.41 5.10
CA GLY A 65 5.10 -0.88 5.79
C GLY A 65 4.84 -1.02 7.30
N CYS A 66 5.13 -2.18 7.87
CA CYS A 66 4.78 -2.50 9.26
C CYS A 66 5.38 -1.53 10.27
N PHE A 67 6.62 -1.09 10.05
CA PHE A 67 7.30 -0.14 10.92
C PHE A 67 6.64 1.24 10.92
N TRP A 68 6.40 1.77 9.71
CA TRP A 68 5.96 3.16 9.54
C TRP A 68 4.53 3.42 9.99
N HIS A 69 3.69 2.39 9.94
CA HIS A 69 2.27 2.46 10.26
C HIS A 69 1.92 1.73 11.58
N GLY A 70 2.94 1.32 12.35
CA GLY A 70 2.77 0.77 13.70
C GLY A 70 1.98 -0.53 13.75
N HIS A 71 2.20 -1.42 12.78
CA HIS A 71 1.59 -2.74 12.80
C HIS A 71 2.15 -3.59 13.95
N GLY A 72 1.28 -4.37 14.59
CA GLY A 72 1.63 -5.16 15.77
C GLY A 72 2.55 -6.37 15.53
N CYS A 73 3.00 -6.62 14.30
CA CYS A 73 4.02 -7.64 14.03
C CYS A 73 5.36 -7.15 14.60
N GLN A 74 5.97 -7.94 15.44
CA GLN A 74 7.11 -7.55 16.29
C GLN A 74 8.43 -7.27 15.56
N LYS A 75 8.46 -7.21 14.24
CA LYS A 75 9.71 -7.25 13.48
C LYS A 75 10.60 -6.00 13.56
N HIS A 76 10.08 -4.84 13.93
CA HIS A 76 10.87 -3.61 13.83
C HIS A 76 10.51 -2.60 14.93
N ARG A 77 11.03 -2.80 16.13
CA ARG A 77 11.04 -1.74 17.14
C ARG A 77 12.45 -1.13 17.19
N PRO A 78 12.63 0.17 16.95
CA PRO A 78 13.94 0.81 17.06
C PRO A 78 14.41 0.78 18.51
N ALA A 79 15.64 0.34 18.71
CA ALA A 79 16.25 0.33 20.02
C ALA A 79 16.71 1.74 20.46
N THR A 80 16.95 2.63 19.50
CA THR A 80 17.39 4.01 19.73
C THR A 80 16.29 5.00 19.42
N ASN A 81 16.17 6.08 20.22
CA ASN A 81 15.13 7.11 20.10
C ASN A 81 13.69 6.53 20.12
N ALA A 82 13.43 5.57 20.99
CA ALA A 82 12.17 4.87 21.07
C ALA A 82 10.97 5.82 21.22
N GLN A 83 11.09 6.86 22.06
CA GLN A 83 10.04 7.85 22.30
C GLN A 83 9.70 8.62 21.01
N PHE A 84 10.69 9.14 20.30
CA PHE A 84 10.50 9.86 19.04
C PHE A 84 9.75 8.98 18.01
N TRP A 85 10.16 7.71 17.87
CA TRP A 85 9.52 6.80 16.95
C TRP A 85 8.09 6.44 17.36
N GLN A 86 7.86 6.27 18.67
CA GLN A 86 6.52 5.99 19.18
C GLN A 86 5.54 7.12 18.85
N GLU A 87 5.93 8.37 19.13
CA GLU A 87 5.12 9.55 18.81
C GLU A 87 4.86 9.69 17.31
N LYS A 88 5.89 9.42 16.49
CA LYS A 88 5.76 9.47 15.02
C LYS A 88 4.81 8.39 14.50
N ILE A 89 4.90 7.17 15.03
CA ILE A 89 4.03 6.06 14.67
C ILE A 89 2.58 6.35 15.09
N VAL A 90 2.36 6.89 16.29
CA VAL A 90 1.00 7.27 16.74
C VAL A 90 0.40 8.29 15.77
N ARG A 91 1.11 9.37 15.48
CA ARG A 91 0.65 10.39 14.51
C ARG A 91 0.36 9.81 13.12
N ASN A 92 1.18 8.87 12.64
CA ASN A 92 0.93 8.19 11.38
C ASN A 92 -0.36 7.38 11.43
N ARG A 93 -0.59 6.60 12.49
CA ARG A 93 -1.80 5.80 12.66
C ARG A 93 -3.07 6.65 12.71
N GLU A 94 -3.05 7.76 13.45
CA GLU A 94 -4.17 8.70 13.54
C GLU A 94 -4.49 9.32 12.16
N ARG A 95 -3.46 9.74 11.45
CA ARG A 95 -3.59 10.27 10.08
C ARG A 95 -4.18 9.20 9.15
N ASP A 96 -3.66 7.98 9.20
CA ASP A 96 -4.10 6.88 8.34
C ASP A 96 -5.56 6.49 8.64
N ALA A 97 -5.93 6.40 9.90
CA ALA A 97 -7.32 6.13 10.31
C ALA A 97 -8.27 7.23 9.81
N ARG A 98 -7.90 8.50 9.95
CA ARG A 98 -8.69 9.64 9.46
C ARG A 98 -8.85 9.60 7.93
N ASN A 99 -7.77 9.35 7.19
CA ASN A 99 -7.83 9.25 5.73
C ASN A 99 -8.71 8.09 5.26
N GLN A 100 -8.59 6.94 5.92
CA GLN A 100 -9.42 5.76 5.62
C GLN A 100 -10.91 6.03 5.90
N ALA A 101 -11.22 6.66 7.04
CA ALA A 101 -12.60 7.04 7.37
C ALA A 101 -13.19 8.03 6.36
N GLN A 102 -12.42 9.03 5.91
CA GLN A 102 -12.84 9.97 4.87
C GLN A 102 -13.12 9.26 3.53
N LEU A 103 -12.28 8.31 3.14
CA LEU A 103 -12.49 7.53 1.92
C LEU A 103 -13.75 6.67 2.04
N GLN A 104 -13.95 6.00 3.17
CA GLN A 104 -15.14 5.18 3.41
C GLN A 104 -16.42 6.03 3.41
N ALA A 105 -16.39 7.18 4.06
CA ALA A 105 -17.52 8.14 4.05
C ALA A 105 -17.83 8.66 2.63
N ALA A 106 -16.80 8.78 1.78
CA ALA A 106 -16.96 9.11 0.36
C ALA A 106 -17.38 7.92 -0.51
N GLY A 107 -17.72 6.76 0.09
CA GLY A 107 -18.19 5.56 -0.61
C GLY A 107 -17.09 4.75 -1.30
N TRP A 108 -15.85 4.86 -0.86
CA TRP A 108 -14.76 4.02 -1.33
C TRP A 108 -14.60 2.76 -0.48
N HIS A 109 -14.38 1.63 -1.13
CA HIS A 109 -13.89 0.43 -0.46
C HIS A 109 -12.41 0.59 -0.16
N VAL A 110 -12.04 0.50 1.12
CA VAL A 110 -10.65 0.67 1.56
C VAL A 110 -10.08 -0.69 1.96
N ILE A 111 -9.02 -1.10 1.29
CA ILE A 111 -8.29 -2.33 1.58
C ILE A 111 -6.89 -1.95 2.07
N VAL A 112 -6.46 -2.51 3.18
CA VAL A 112 -5.12 -2.30 3.74
C VAL A 112 -4.39 -3.63 3.76
N ILE A 113 -3.23 -3.68 3.11
CA ILE A 113 -2.35 -4.85 3.07
C ILE A 113 -1.05 -4.49 3.79
N TRP A 114 -0.62 -5.35 4.70
CA TRP A 114 0.60 -5.13 5.44
C TRP A 114 1.79 -5.84 4.81
N GLU A 115 2.96 -5.20 4.84
CA GLU A 115 4.21 -5.76 4.33
C GLU A 115 4.48 -7.18 4.82
N CYS A 116 4.23 -7.48 6.09
CA CYS A 116 4.44 -8.81 6.67
C CYS A 116 3.50 -9.89 6.09
N GLN A 117 2.36 -9.51 5.56
CA GLN A 117 1.43 -10.40 4.88
C GLN A 117 1.94 -10.79 3.48
N LEU A 118 2.80 -9.97 2.89
CA LEU A 118 3.39 -10.19 1.56
C LEU A 118 4.75 -10.92 1.60
N MET A 119 5.16 -11.37 2.79
CA MET A 119 6.33 -12.25 2.93
C MET A 119 6.09 -13.61 2.26
N PRO A 120 7.13 -14.30 1.74
CA PRO A 120 6.97 -15.50 0.91
C PRO A 120 6.00 -16.56 1.46
N LYS A 121 6.02 -16.79 2.76
CA LYS A 121 5.16 -17.80 3.42
C LYS A 121 3.67 -17.45 3.46
N ARG A 122 3.30 -16.18 3.39
CA ARG A 122 1.91 -15.68 3.56
C ARG A 122 1.38 -15.00 2.29
N ARG A 123 2.25 -14.69 1.37
CA ARG A 123 1.95 -13.89 0.17
C ARG A 123 0.78 -14.45 -0.62
N LEU A 124 0.81 -15.73 -0.91
CA LEU A 124 -0.21 -16.34 -1.76
C LEU A 124 -1.59 -16.29 -1.13
N ASP A 125 -1.68 -16.57 0.17
CA ASP A 125 -2.95 -16.51 0.89
C ASP A 125 -3.49 -15.08 0.94
N THR A 126 -2.63 -14.11 1.24
CA THR A 126 -3.00 -12.68 1.24
C THR A 126 -3.51 -12.22 -0.12
N LEU A 127 -2.85 -12.64 -1.22
CA LEU A 127 -3.26 -12.28 -2.57
C LEU A 127 -4.58 -12.95 -2.98
N ARG A 128 -4.82 -14.18 -2.53
CA ARG A 128 -6.11 -14.86 -2.70
C ARG A 128 -7.23 -14.18 -1.91
N GLU A 129 -6.96 -13.78 -0.66
CA GLU A 129 -7.91 -13.00 0.15
C GLU A 129 -8.27 -11.67 -0.53
N LEU A 130 -7.26 -10.98 -1.08
CA LEU A 130 -7.47 -9.77 -1.87
C LEU A 130 -8.39 -10.02 -3.06
N ASP A 131 -8.15 -11.09 -3.80
CA ASP A 131 -8.94 -11.48 -4.97
C ASP A 131 -10.40 -11.77 -4.60
N LEU A 132 -10.63 -12.48 -3.52
CA LEU A 132 -11.97 -12.73 -2.98
C LEU A 132 -12.68 -11.45 -2.55
N ALA A 133 -11.95 -10.53 -1.89
CA ALA A 133 -12.51 -9.25 -1.49
C ALA A 133 -12.92 -8.40 -2.72
N LEU A 134 -12.06 -8.34 -3.73
CA LEU A 134 -12.34 -7.64 -4.97
C LEU A 134 -13.49 -8.27 -5.75
N SER A 135 -13.55 -9.60 -5.83
CA SER A 135 -14.65 -10.31 -6.48
C SER A 135 -16.00 -9.98 -5.85
N ARG A 136 -16.07 -9.89 -4.51
CA ARG A 136 -17.29 -9.46 -3.81
C ARG A 136 -17.68 -8.02 -4.18
N ILE A 137 -16.71 -7.11 -4.22
CA ILE A 137 -16.95 -5.71 -4.60
C ILE A 137 -17.45 -5.63 -6.06
N VAL A 138 -16.82 -6.37 -6.96
CA VAL A 138 -17.24 -6.43 -8.39
C VAL A 138 -18.67 -6.94 -8.53
N LEU A 139 -19.03 -7.99 -7.79
CA LEU A 139 -20.40 -8.53 -7.80
C LEU A 139 -21.42 -7.53 -7.26
N GLN A 140 -21.10 -6.82 -6.20
CA GLN A 140 -21.95 -5.77 -5.63
C GLN A 140 -22.16 -4.61 -6.63
N HIS A 141 -21.11 -4.21 -7.34
CA HIS A 141 -21.20 -3.15 -8.35
C HIS A 141 -21.97 -3.55 -9.61
N ASN A 142 -21.90 -4.81 -10.03
CA ASN A 142 -22.63 -5.29 -11.20
C ASN A 142 -24.14 -5.44 -10.93
N GLY A 143 -24.56 -5.46 -9.67
CA GLY A 143 -25.96 -5.50 -9.25
C GLY A 143 -26.61 -4.13 -9.01
N ALA A 144 -25.83 -3.04 -9.04
CA ALA A 144 -26.34 -1.68 -8.83
C ALA A 144 -26.26 -0.86 -10.13
N PRO A 145 -27.33 -0.09 -10.53
CA PRO A 145 -27.24 0.83 -11.64
C PRO A 145 -26.19 1.90 -11.34
N ALA A 146 -25.25 2.08 -12.27
CA ALA A 146 -24.12 2.97 -12.12
C ALA A 146 -24.53 4.45 -12.13
N PRO A 147 -24.18 5.24 -11.11
CA PRO A 147 -24.04 6.67 -11.27
C PRO A 147 -22.55 6.97 -11.48
N TYR A 148 -22.12 7.10 -12.70
CA TYR A 148 -20.80 7.66 -12.99
C TYR A 148 -20.95 8.87 -13.90
N PRO A 149 -20.71 10.09 -13.41
CA PRO A 149 -20.49 11.23 -14.29
C PRO A 149 -19.09 11.11 -14.88
N ASP A 150 -19.02 11.18 -16.21
CA ASP A 150 -17.78 11.27 -16.95
C ASP A 150 -17.00 12.49 -16.51
N ILE A 151 -15.89 12.27 -15.80
CA ILE A 151 -14.87 13.29 -15.59
C ILE A 151 -13.75 12.94 -16.55
N ASP A 152 -13.47 13.91 -17.44
CA ASP A 152 -12.43 13.91 -18.45
C ASP A 152 -11.14 13.26 -17.96
N ASP A 153 -10.80 12.16 -18.58
CA ASP A 153 -9.76 11.25 -18.15
C ASP A 153 -8.81 10.94 -19.29
N SER A 154 -7.87 11.83 -19.51
CA SER A 154 -6.68 11.48 -20.29
C SER A 154 -5.87 10.40 -19.58
N PRO A 155 -5.47 9.33 -20.28
CA PRO A 155 -5.08 8.07 -19.66
C PRO A 155 -3.61 8.08 -19.23
N ALA A 156 -3.37 8.04 -17.94
CA ALA A 156 -2.17 7.39 -17.45
C ALA A 156 -2.53 5.97 -17.00
N ILE A 157 -2.74 5.09 -17.96
CA ILE A 157 -2.80 3.65 -17.70
C ILE A 157 -1.41 3.26 -17.21
N ALA A 158 -1.33 2.74 -16.00
CA ALA A 158 -0.07 2.19 -15.50
C ALA A 158 0.36 1.05 -16.43
N ALA A 159 1.45 1.26 -17.15
CA ALA A 159 2.09 0.22 -17.91
C ALA A 159 2.57 -0.88 -16.96
N GLU A 160 2.64 -2.11 -17.46
CA GLU A 160 3.21 -3.21 -16.71
C GLU A 160 4.57 -2.80 -16.11
N PRO A 161 4.78 -2.94 -14.80
CA PRO A 161 6.05 -2.54 -14.21
C PRO A 161 7.18 -3.38 -14.83
N PRO A 162 8.31 -2.75 -15.23
CA PRO A 162 9.40 -3.45 -15.87
C PRO A 162 9.88 -4.61 -14.99
N MET A 163 10.09 -5.73 -15.62
CA MET A 163 10.74 -6.89 -15.01
C MET A 163 12.20 -6.53 -14.74
N SER A 164 12.49 -6.01 -13.56
CA SER A 164 13.87 -5.90 -13.12
C SER A 164 14.38 -7.28 -12.71
N PRO A 165 15.58 -7.68 -13.13
CA PRO A 165 16.21 -8.90 -12.62
C PRO A 165 16.31 -8.83 -11.11
N LEU A 166 16.11 -9.96 -10.46
CA LEU A 166 16.32 -10.13 -9.03
C LEU A 166 17.81 -9.88 -8.76
N ASP A 167 18.15 -8.72 -8.21
CA ASP A 167 19.49 -8.50 -7.69
C ASP A 167 19.73 -9.44 -6.51
N PRO A 168 20.78 -10.28 -6.54
CA PRO A 168 21.15 -11.11 -5.43
C PRO A 168 21.96 -10.28 -4.44
N CYS A 169 21.32 -9.59 -3.52
CA CYS A 169 21.96 -9.06 -2.32
C CYS A 169 21.38 -9.76 -1.10
N THR A 170 21.77 -11.01 -0.95
CA THR A 170 21.79 -11.72 0.33
C THR A 170 23.23 -11.84 0.79
N GLY A 171 23.56 -11.15 1.83
CA GLY A 171 24.74 -11.27 2.63
C GLY A 171 24.43 -10.79 4.03
#